data_317fd7e9c57c5af5dd425e16d54201f6
#
_entry.id   317fd7e9c57c5af5dd425e16d54201f6
#
_cell.length_a   1.000
_cell.length_b   1.000
_cell.length_c   1.000
_cell.angle_alpha   90.00
_cell.angle_beta   90.00
_cell.angle_gamma   90.00
#
_symmetry.space_group_name_H-M   'P 1'
#
loop_
_entity.id
_entity.type
_entity.pdbx_description
1 polymer ?
#
loop_
_entity_poly.entity_id
_entity_poly.type
_entity_poly.pdbx_seq_one_letter_code
_entity_poly.pdbx_strand_id
1 'polypeptide(L)'
;VQQTVAQSPVELTRAYGESAPLGNLAADALLVAAGKNTQLALTNSGGIRNEIPSGAITMGDVISTFPFPNELATMDLTGKQLRTLMEHAASLSNGVLQVSKGLEVKYDSSKPIGQRVVVFNLNGKPIEDATVYHIATQSFLADGGDGFTTFTEGKARNTTGGYYVSNAVIDYFKAGNTITDEQLNGMRVADVKK
;
A
#
# COMPACT_ATOMS: atom_id res chain seq x y z
N VAL A 1 7.47 13.48 19.44
CA VAL A 1 6.07 13.28 18.99
C VAL A 1 5.52 14.56 18.37
N GLN A 2 5.94 15.72 18.88
CA GLN A 2 5.52 17.04 18.36
C GLN A 2 6.38 17.54 17.22
N GLN A 3 7.44 16.83 16.88
CA GLN A 3 8.33 17.23 15.78
C GLN A 3 7.58 17.18 14.45
N THR A 4 7.59 18.32 13.74
CA THR A 4 7.04 18.40 12.38
C THR A 4 7.97 17.69 11.40
N VAL A 5 7.41 16.83 10.57
CA VAL A 5 8.16 16.06 9.56
C VAL A 5 7.79 16.44 8.12
N ALA A 6 6.62 17.04 7.93
CA ALA A 6 6.13 17.44 6.60
C ALA A 6 5.03 18.49 6.70
N GLN A 7 4.56 18.96 5.55
CA GLN A 7 3.42 19.85 5.40
C GLN A 7 2.46 19.29 4.37
N SER A 8 1.16 19.43 4.58
CA SER A 8 0.16 19.07 3.60
C SER A 8 -0.80 20.24 3.36
N PRO A 9 -1.09 20.57 2.08
CA PRO A 9 -2.02 21.64 1.75
C PRO A 9 -3.48 21.30 2.08
N VAL A 10 -3.80 20.01 2.22
CA VAL A 10 -5.15 19.49 2.47
C VAL A 10 -5.11 18.40 3.52
N GLU A 11 -6.28 18.07 4.06
CA GLU A 11 -6.41 16.89 4.90
C GLU A 11 -6.05 15.63 4.10
N LEU A 12 -5.27 14.74 4.72
CA LEU A 12 -4.93 13.44 4.13
C LEU A 12 -5.95 12.41 4.60
N THR A 13 -6.70 11.88 3.66
CA THR A 13 -7.80 10.95 3.92
C THR A 13 -7.42 9.51 3.68
N ARG A 14 -8.29 8.61 4.13
CA ARG A 14 -8.19 7.16 3.95
C ARG A 14 -9.46 6.64 3.28
N ALA A 15 -9.39 5.43 2.71
CA ALA A 15 -10.53 4.76 2.09
C ALA A 15 -10.36 3.25 2.16
N TYR A 16 -11.47 2.52 2.03
CA TYR A 16 -11.47 1.06 1.99
C TYR A 16 -11.75 0.49 0.61
N GLY A 17 -12.52 1.18 -0.22
CA GLY A 17 -12.95 0.69 -1.53
C GLY A 17 -12.12 1.20 -2.70
N GLU A 18 -11.19 2.07 -2.45
CA GLU A 18 -10.36 2.70 -3.47
C GLU A 18 -9.07 3.22 -2.85
N SER A 19 -8.12 3.64 -3.69
CA SER A 19 -6.92 4.32 -3.21
C SER A 19 -7.29 5.65 -2.55
N ALA A 20 -6.44 6.09 -1.62
CA ALA A 20 -6.59 7.35 -0.92
C ALA A 20 -5.20 7.94 -0.64
N PRO A 21 -5.11 9.26 -0.34
CA PRO A 21 -3.81 9.90 -0.09
C PRO A 21 -2.94 9.17 0.93
N LEU A 22 -3.50 8.77 2.07
CA LEU A 22 -2.72 8.06 3.10
C LEU A 22 -2.28 6.67 2.65
N GLY A 23 -3.09 5.98 1.85
CA GLY A 23 -2.71 4.69 1.28
C GLY A 23 -1.60 4.83 0.25
N ASN A 24 -1.72 5.82 -0.63
CA ASN A 24 -0.69 6.13 -1.63
C ASN A 24 0.64 6.48 -0.94
N LEU A 25 0.59 7.33 0.07
CA LEU A 25 1.77 7.73 0.85
C LEU A 25 2.43 6.53 1.55
N ALA A 26 1.64 5.71 2.24
CA ALA A 26 2.17 4.57 2.98
C ALA A 26 2.86 3.56 2.05
N ALA A 27 2.22 3.24 0.93
CA ALA A 27 2.78 2.30 -0.04
C ALA A 27 4.06 2.86 -0.67
N ASP A 28 4.08 4.15 -1.02
CA ASP A 28 5.29 4.80 -1.56
C ASP A 28 6.43 4.80 -0.54
N ALA A 29 6.12 5.06 0.73
CA ALA A 29 7.13 5.04 1.79
C ALA A 29 7.70 3.64 2.00
N LEU A 30 6.88 2.61 1.97
CA LEU A 30 7.33 1.22 2.05
C LEU A 30 8.23 0.86 0.86
N LEU A 31 7.87 1.30 -0.33
CA LEU A 31 8.66 1.04 -1.54
C LEU A 31 10.06 1.65 -1.42
N VAL A 32 10.14 2.89 -0.98
CA VAL A 32 11.43 3.58 -0.80
C VAL A 32 12.26 2.88 0.29
N ALA A 33 11.64 2.55 1.43
CA ALA A 33 12.32 1.90 2.54
C ALA A 33 12.86 0.52 2.15
N ALA A 34 12.17 -0.21 1.28
CA ALA A 34 12.58 -1.54 0.85
C ALA A 34 13.78 -1.54 -0.12
N GLY A 35 14.04 -0.40 -0.76
CA GLY A 35 15.22 -0.25 -1.61
C GLY A 35 14.99 -0.47 -3.10
N LYS A 36 16.05 -0.25 -3.87
CA LYS A 36 15.99 -0.13 -5.34
C LYS A 36 15.56 -1.42 -6.06
N ASN A 37 15.77 -2.58 -5.45
CA ASN A 37 15.43 -3.86 -6.06
C ASN A 37 13.94 -4.21 -5.89
N THR A 38 13.19 -3.39 -5.18
CA THR A 38 11.76 -3.60 -4.95
C THR A 38 10.96 -2.87 -6.02
N GLN A 39 10.04 -3.58 -6.65
CA GLN A 39 9.33 -3.09 -7.82
C GLN A 39 7.99 -2.44 -7.45
N LEU A 40 7.36 -2.89 -6.38
CA LEU A 40 6.07 -2.41 -5.93
C LEU A 40 5.88 -2.68 -4.45
N ALA A 41 4.95 -1.95 -3.83
CA ALA A 41 4.59 -2.13 -2.44
C ALA A 41 3.08 -2.15 -2.27
N LEU A 42 2.62 -2.92 -1.30
CA LEU A 42 1.21 -3.14 -0.99
C LEU A 42 1.01 -3.02 0.51
N THR A 43 -0.08 -2.38 0.93
CA THR A 43 -0.49 -2.38 2.34
C THR A 43 -2.02 -2.41 2.44
N ASN A 44 -2.53 -2.86 3.57
CA ASN A 44 -3.97 -2.99 3.75
C ASN A 44 -4.62 -1.66 4.15
N SER A 45 -5.85 -1.45 3.69
CA SER A 45 -6.60 -0.25 4.04
C SER A 45 -6.87 -0.16 5.54
N GLY A 46 -7.12 -1.28 6.21
CA GLY A 46 -7.43 -1.34 7.63
C GLY A 46 -6.28 -0.96 8.56
N GLY A 47 -5.06 -0.91 8.05
CA GLY A 47 -3.89 -0.47 8.83
C GLY A 47 -3.80 1.06 9.00
N ILE A 48 -4.61 1.81 8.27
CA ILE A 48 -4.64 3.27 8.30
C ILE A 48 -5.81 3.67 9.22
N ARG A 49 -5.50 4.21 10.40
CA ARG A 49 -6.49 4.33 11.47
C ARG A 49 -7.02 5.74 11.72
N ASN A 50 -6.32 6.77 11.26
CA ASN A 50 -6.74 8.16 11.39
C ASN A 50 -6.38 8.95 10.15
N GLU A 51 -7.17 9.97 9.85
CA GLU A 51 -6.80 11.01 8.89
C GLU A 51 -5.71 11.92 9.48
N ILE A 52 -4.98 12.63 8.64
CA ILE A 52 -4.02 13.65 9.06
C ILE A 52 -4.53 15.01 8.61
N PRO A 53 -4.72 15.98 9.54
CA PRO A 53 -5.20 17.32 9.16
C PRO A 53 -4.24 18.04 8.22
N SER A 54 -4.77 19.02 7.48
CA SER A 54 -3.94 19.93 6.68
C SER A 54 -2.99 20.73 7.58
N GLY A 55 -1.90 21.21 7.00
CA GLY A 55 -0.87 21.97 7.70
C GLY A 55 0.31 21.11 8.09
N ALA A 56 0.92 21.41 9.23
CA ALA A 56 2.08 20.67 9.72
C ALA A 56 1.71 19.23 10.09
N ILE A 57 2.51 18.29 9.61
CA ILE A 57 2.39 16.87 9.95
C ILE A 57 3.48 16.57 10.98
N THR A 58 3.08 16.08 12.14
CA THR A 58 4.01 15.71 13.21
C THR A 58 4.29 14.21 13.21
N MET A 59 5.36 13.81 13.90
CA MET A 59 5.63 12.39 14.13
C MET A 59 4.45 11.72 14.86
N GLY A 60 3.81 12.44 15.80
CA GLY A 60 2.64 11.93 16.50
C GLY A 60 1.45 11.67 15.57
N ASP A 61 1.24 12.53 14.58
CA ASP A 61 0.20 12.32 13.56
C ASP A 61 0.46 11.02 12.79
N VAL A 62 1.70 10.80 12.37
CA VAL A 62 2.07 9.59 11.63
C VAL A 62 1.86 8.33 12.48
N ILE A 63 2.30 8.35 13.73
CA ILE A 63 2.15 7.22 14.65
C ILE A 63 0.66 6.94 14.95
N SER A 64 -0.13 7.98 15.10
CA SER A 64 -1.59 7.85 15.32
C SER A 64 -2.30 7.25 14.10
N THR A 65 -1.83 7.60 12.89
CA THR A 65 -2.39 7.09 11.64
C THR A 65 -1.99 5.63 11.37
N PHE A 66 -0.74 5.27 11.68
CA PHE A 66 -0.18 3.94 11.50
C PHE A 66 0.29 3.37 12.85
N PRO A 67 -0.65 3.04 13.75
CA PRO A 67 -0.29 2.73 15.14
C PRO A 67 0.20 1.30 15.38
N PHE A 68 0.00 0.40 14.41
CA PHE A 68 0.32 -1.01 14.60
C PHE A 68 1.82 -1.25 14.45
N PRO A 69 2.42 -2.18 15.24
CA PRO A 69 3.83 -2.53 15.11
C PRO A 69 4.06 -3.49 13.92
N ASN A 70 3.58 -3.12 12.75
CA ASN A 70 3.71 -3.89 11.53
C ASN A 70 5.04 -3.58 10.86
N GLU A 71 5.93 -4.56 10.80
CA GLU A 71 7.30 -4.40 10.32
C GLU A 71 7.37 -4.48 8.80
N LEU A 72 8.29 -3.73 8.21
CA LEU A 72 8.58 -3.80 6.78
C LEU A 72 8.95 -5.24 6.41
N ALA A 73 8.28 -5.79 5.40
CA ALA A 73 8.53 -7.14 4.90
C ALA A 73 8.68 -7.10 3.38
N THR A 74 9.61 -7.88 2.86
CA THR A 74 9.81 -8.06 1.42
C THR A 74 9.76 -9.53 1.05
N MET A 75 9.42 -9.81 -0.20
CA MET A 75 9.35 -11.18 -0.72
C MET A 75 9.23 -11.18 -2.24
N ASP A 76 9.42 -12.34 -2.84
CA ASP A 76 9.16 -12.58 -4.24
C ASP A 76 7.81 -13.26 -4.41
N LEU A 77 6.98 -12.70 -5.29
CA LEU A 77 5.69 -13.26 -5.69
C LEU A 77 5.58 -13.26 -7.22
N THR A 78 4.92 -14.26 -7.77
CA THR A 78 4.60 -14.29 -9.19
C THR A 78 3.45 -13.33 -9.49
N GLY A 79 3.32 -12.93 -10.75
CA GLY A 79 2.18 -12.13 -11.18
C GLY A 79 0.85 -12.82 -10.92
N LYS A 80 0.80 -14.16 -11.04
CA LYS A 80 -0.39 -14.93 -10.72
C LYS A 80 -0.76 -14.81 -9.25
N GLN A 81 0.23 -14.90 -8.35
CA GLN A 81 0.01 -14.70 -6.91
C GLN A 81 -0.45 -13.28 -6.61
N LEU A 82 0.14 -12.27 -7.28
CA LEU A 82 -0.30 -10.88 -7.13
C LEU A 82 -1.76 -10.71 -7.60
N ARG A 83 -2.18 -11.34 -8.69
CA ARG A 83 -3.57 -11.29 -9.14
C ARG A 83 -4.52 -11.92 -8.13
N THR A 84 -4.13 -13.02 -7.51
CA THR A 84 -4.93 -13.65 -6.45
C THR A 84 -5.12 -12.70 -5.28
N LEU A 85 -4.06 -11.98 -4.87
CA LEU A 85 -4.16 -10.95 -3.83
C LEU A 85 -5.12 -9.83 -4.23
N MET A 86 -5.03 -9.35 -5.48
CA MET A 86 -5.91 -8.28 -5.96
C MET A 86 -7.37 -8.73 -6.06
N GLU A 87 -7.63 -9.98 -6.43
CA GLU A 87 -9.00 -10.52 -6.44
C GLU A 87 -9.56 -10.63 -5.02
N HIS A 88 -8.73 -11.04 -4.05
CA HIS A 88 -9.16 -11.03 -2.65
C HIS A 88 -9.47 -9.59 -2.18
N ALA A 89 -8.62 -8.63 -2.53
CA ALA A 89 -8.85 -7.22 -2.23
C ALA A 89 -10.18 -6.73 -2.83
N ALA A 90 -10.44 -7.10 -4.08
CA ALA A 90 -11.66 -6.72 -4.79
C ALA A 90 -12.93 -7.41 -4.25
N SER A 91 -12.79 -8.40 -3.39
CA SER A 91 -13.94 -8.98 -2.66
C SER A 91 -14.52 -7.99 -1.66
N LEU A 92 -13.73 -7.00 -1.24
CA LEU A 92 -14.07 -5.93 -0.29
C LEU A 92 -14.37 -6.44 1.13
N SER A 93 -14.02 -7.69 1.44
CA SER A 93 -14.24 -8.23 2.79
C SER A 93 -13.44 -7.47 3.86
N ASN A 94 -12.24 -6.98 3.50
CA ASN A 94 -11.39 -6.19 4.40
C ASN A 94 -10.91 -4.89 3.74
N GLY A 95 -11.51 -4.51 2.61
CA GLY A 95 -11.08 -3.38 1.82
C GLY A 95 -9.99 -3.73 0.82
N VAL A 96 -9.72 -2.80 -0.09
CA VAL A 96 -8.68 -2.98 -1.12
C VAL A 96 -7.28 -2.88 -0.51
N LEU A 97 -6.28 -3.40 -1.23
CA LEU A 97 -4.88 -3.08 -0.96
C LEU A 97 -4.59 -1.69 -1.50
N GLN A 98 -3.90 -0.89 -0.70
CA GLN A 98 -3.32 0.38 -1.10
C GLN A 98 -1.97 0.08 -1.76
N VAL A 99 -1.65 0.76 -2.86
CA VAL A 99 -0.54 0.36 -3.73
C VAL A 99 0.41 1.52 -3.99
N SER A 100 1.67 1.17 -4.29
CA SER A 100 2.70 2.16 -4.62
C SER A 100 2.50 2.75 -6.02
N LYS A 101 3.12 3.90 -6.25
CA LYS A 101 3.10 4.60 -7.53
C LYS A 101 3.58 3.68 -8.66
N GLY A 102 2.90 3.74 -9.78
CA GLY A 102 3.15 2.90 -10.95
C GLY A 102 2.19 1.73 -11.07
N LEU A 103 1.58 1.29 -9.97
CA LEU A 103 0.52 0.30 -10.05
C LEU A 103 -0.81 0.96 -10.43
N GLU A 104 -1.52 0.30 -11.34
CA GLU A 104 -2.90 0.64 -11.68
C GLU A 104 -3.74 -0.63 -11.52
N VAL A 105 -4.75 -0.55 -10.65
CA VAL A 105 -5.66 -1.65 -10.36
C VAL A 105 -7.08 -1.16 -10.52
N LYS A 106 -7.81 -1.67 -11.50
CA LYS A 106 -9.24 -1.39 -11.66
C LYS A 106 -10.01 -2.68 -11.45
N TYR A 107 -11.08 -2.61 -10.69
CA TYR A 107 -11.96 -3.74 -10.46
C TYR A 107 -13.42 -3.35 -10.72
N ASP A 108 -14.25 -4.34 -10.96
CA ASP A 108 -15.66 -4.17 -11.23
C ASP A 108 -16.44 -4.91 -10.16
N SER A 109 -17.00 -4.17 -9.20
CA SER A 109 -17.74 -4.74 -8.07
C SER A 109 -19.05 -5.40 -8.47
N SER A 110 -19.53 -5.18 -9.70
CA SER A 110 -20.72 -5.86 -10.22
C SER A 110 -20.45 -7.27 -10.70
N LYS A 111 -19.17 -7.63 -10.88
CA LYS A 111 -18.76 -8.99 -11.29
C LYS A 111 -18.70 -9.93 -10.07
N PRO A 112 -18.76 -11.25 -10.31
CA PRO A 112 -18.59 -12.23 -9.23
C PRO A 112 -17.24 -12.09 -8.52
N ILE A 113 -17.23 -12.31 -7.21
CA ILE A 113 -16.00 -12.36 -6.42
C ILE A 113 -15.04 -13.37 -7.05
N GLY A 114 -13.77 -12.98 -7.16
CA GLY A 114 -12.73 -13.77 -7.83
C GLY A 114 -12.57 -13.45 -9.32
N GLN A 115 -13.48 -12.66 -9.90
CA GLN A 115 -13.47 -12.29 -11.32
C GLN A 115 -13.63 -10.77 -11.51
N ARG A 116 -13.23 -9.98 -10.51
CA ARG A 116 -13.51 -8.54 -10.46
C ARG A 116 -12.39 -7.67 -11.04
N VAL A 117 -11.13 -8.10 -10.97
CA VAL A 117 -10.00 -7.30 -11.44
C VAL A 117 -10.01 -7.24 -12.97
N VAL A 118 -10.16 -6.03 -13.52
CA VAL A 118 -10.25 -5.82 -14.97
C VAL A 118 -9.01 -5.15 -15.55
N VAL A 119 -8.23 -4.42 -14.72
CA VAL A 119 -6.93 -3.83 -15.10
C VAL A 119 -5.96 -4.08 -13.97
N PHE A 120 -4.77 -4.59 -14.29
CA PHE A 120 -3.68 -4.73 -13.34
C PHE A 120 -2.36 -4.51 -14.05
N ASN A 121 -1.85 -3.27 -13.96
CA ASN A 121 -0.64 -2.85 -14.66
C ASN A 121 0.41 -2.33 -13.69
N LEU A 122 1.66 -2.49 -14.05
CA LEU A 122 2.80 -1.85 -13.40
C LEU A 122 3.57 -1.03 -14.45
N ASN A 123 3.67 0.29 -14.22
CA ASN A 123 4.33 1.22 -15.13
C ASN A 123 3.82 1.10 -16.58
N GLY A 124 2.51 0.97 -16.74
CA GLY A 124 1.84 0.87 -18.03
C GLY A 124 1.86 -0.50 -18.67
N LYS A 125 2.46 -1.50 -18.05
CA LYS A 125 2.54 -2.87 -18.59
C LYS A 125 1.68 -3.82 -17.74
N PRO A 126 0.91 -4.71 -18.36
CA PRO A 126 0.16 -5.71 -17.61
C PRO A 126 1.07 -6.57 -16.74
N ILE A 127 0.58 -6.86 -15.53
CA ILE A 127 1.23 -7.85 -14.67
C ILE A 127 1.11 -9.22 -15.35
N GLU A 128 2.24 -9.91 -15.48
CA GLU A 128 2.32 -11.19 -16.16
C GLU A 128 2.40 -12.33 -15.17
N ASP A 129 1.57 -13.36 -15.36
CA ASP A 129 1.39 -14.46 -14.40
C ASP A 129 2.69 -15.18 -14.06
N ALA A 130 3.57 -15.42 -15.04
CA ALA A 130 4.79 -16.18 -14.83
C ALA A 130 5.98 -15.33 -14.36
N THR A 131 5.88 -14.00 -14.42
CA THR A 131 6.95 -13.09 -13.99
C THR A 131 7.03 -13.06 -12.48
N VAL A 132 8.25 -13.07 -11.95
CA VAL A 132 8.50 -12.90 -10.51
C VAL A 132 8.75 -11.42 -10.23
N TYR A 133 8.01 -10.90 -9.25
CA TYR A 133 8.14 -9.51 -8.78
C TYR A 133 8.68 -9.51 -7.36
N HIS A 134 9.67 -8.66 -7.09
CA HIS A 134 10.13 -8.42 -5.73
C HIS A 134 9.30 -7.29 -5.13
N ILE A 135 8.58 -7.58 -4.04
CA ILE A 135 7.57 -6.68 -3.49
C ILE A 135 7.84 -6.35 -2.02
N ALA A 136 7.31 -5.22 -1.58
CA ALA A 136 7.29 -4.84 -0.18
C ALA A 136 5.85 -4.83 0.33
N THR A 137 5.71 -5.18 1.58
CA THR A 137 4.48 -5.07 2.36
C THR A 137 4.86 -4.92 3.83
N GLN A 138 4.00 -5.29 4.74
CA GLN A 138 4.31 -5.30 6.17
C GLN A 138 3.93 -6.64 6.79
N SER A 139 4.41 -6.88 8.02
CA SER A 139 4.38 -8.21 8.64
C SER A 139 2.97 -8.78 8.84
N PHE A 140 1.98 -7.95 9.13
CA PHE A 140 0.59 -8.43 9.27
C PHE A 140 0.10 -9.09 7.98
N LEU A 141 0.33 -8.47 6.84
CA LEU A 141 -0.04 -9.05 5.53
C LEU A 141 0.88 -10.20 5.14
N ALA A 142 2.19 -10.07 5.40
CA ALA A 142 3.15 -11.14 5.09
C ALA A 142 2.77 -12.46 5.79
N ASP A 143 2.13 -12.38 6.95
CA ASP A 143 1.64 -13.52 7.72
C ASP A 143 0.22 -13.94 7.34
N GLY A 144 -0.37 -13.35 6.33
CA GLY A 144 -1.69 -13.71 5.81
C GLY A 144 -2.86 -12.99 6.46
N GLY A 145 -2.61 -11.88 7.15
CA GLY A 145 -3.65 -11.08 7.80
C GLY A 145 -4.72 -10.60 6.81
N ASP A 146 -5.92 -10.34 7.29
CA ASP A 146 -7.10 -9.92 6.51
C ASP A 146 -7.48 -10.92 5.41
N GLY A 147 -7.08 -12.19 5.54
CA GLY A 147 -7.37 -13.21 4.54
C GLY A 147 -6.46 -13.18 3.31
N PHE A 148 -5.44 -12.33 3.28
CA PHE A 148 -4.47 -12.27 2.19
C PHE A 148 -3.43 -13.39 2.32
N THR A 149 -3.90 -14.63 2.35
CA THR A 149 -3.07 -15.80 2.66
C THR A 149 -2.01 -16.09 1.60
N THR A 150 -2.20 -15.64 0.37
CA THR A 150 -1.22 -15.81 -0.70
C THR A 150 0.13 -15.17 -0.39
N PHE A 151 0.18 -14.11 0.44
CA PHE A 151 1.46 -13.56 0.89
C PHE A 151 2.33 -14.60 1.59
N THR A 152 1.75 -15.57 2.28
CA THR A 152 2.53 -16.62 2.98
C THR A 152 3.29 -17.53 2.03
N GLU A 153 2.95 -17.54 0.75
CA GLU A 153 3.61 -18.33 -0.29
C GLU A 153 4.85 -17.64 -0.86
N GLY A 154 5.10 -16.39 -0.49
CA GLY A 154 6.23 -15.62 -1.00
C GLY A 154 7.57 -16.27 -0.69
N LYS A 155 8.52 -16.13 -1.63
CA LYS A 155 9.90 -16.61 -1.50
C LYS A 155 10.84 -15.45 -1.19
N ALA A 156 12.08 -15.78 -0.82
CA ALA A 156 13.10 -14.77 -0.48
C ALA A 156 12.59 -13.76 0.55
N ARG A 157 11.88 -14.26 1.55
CA ARG A 157 11.21 -13.46 2.57
C ARG A 157 12.21 -12.80 3.50
N ASN A 158 11.99 -11.52 3.78
CA ASN A 158 12.77 -10.79 4.76
C ASN A 158 11.86 -9.81 5.52
N THR A 159 12.09 -9.72 6.83
CA THR A 159 11.40 -8.76 7.69
C THR A 159 12.44 -7.92 8.41
N THR A 160 12.28 -6.60 8.38
CA THR A 160 13.17 -5.68 9.09
C THR A 160 12.63 -5.48 10.50
N GLY A 161 13.23 -6.20 11.46
CA GLY A 161 12.79 -6.19 12.85
C GLY A 161 12.81 -4.79 13.47
N GLY A 162 11.71 -4.41 14.12
CA GLY A 162 11.57 -3.12 14.79
C GLY A 162 11.36 -1.93 13.85
N TYR A 163 11.29 -2.13 12.54
CA TYR A 163 11.08 -1.06 11.57
C TYR A 163 9.65 -1.11 11.03
N TYR A 164 8.82 -0.22 11.52
CA TYR A 164 7.37 -0.24 11.29
C TYR A 164 6.95 0.63 10.12
N VAL A 165 5.71 0.47 9.68
CA VAL A 165 5.12 1.34 8.63
C VAL A 165 5.25 2.80 9.02
N SER A 166 4.98 3.15 10.27
CA SER A 166 5.16 4.54 10.75
C SER A 166 6.59 5.03 10.61
N ASN A 167 7.59 4.18 10.87
CA ASN A 167 9.00 4.54 10.67
C ASN A 167 9.30 4.81 9.20
N ALA A 168 8.77 3.98 8.30
CA ALA A 168 8.96 4.17 6.87
C ALA A 168 8.40 5.52 6.39
N VAL A 169 7.21 5.89 6.86
CA VAL A 169 6.58 7.17 6.51
C VAL A 169 7.39 8.35 7.08
N ILE A 170 7.83 8.27 8.34
CA ILE A 170 8.65 9.31 8.95
C ILE A 170 9.97 9.47 8.19
N ASP A 171 10.65 8.37 7.89
CA ASP A 171 11.91 8.40 7.13
C ASP A 171 11.72 8.93 5.72
N TYR A 172 10.61 8.61 5.08
CA TYR A 172 10.24 9.13 3.77
C TYR A 172 10.24 10.67 3.77
N PHE A 173 9.59 11.26 4.75
CA PHE A 173 9.56 12.72 4.91
C PHE A 173 10.94 13.29 5.31
N LYS A 174 11.65 12.64 6.22
CA LYS A 174 12.98 13.08 6.66
C LYS A 174 14.02 13.05 5.52
N ALA A 175 13.82 12.18 4.54
CA ALA A 175 14.68 12.14 3.35
C ALA A 175 14.41 13.29 2.36
N GLY A 176 13.46 14.18 2.66
CA GLY A 176 13.13 15.32 1.83
C GLY A 176 11.97 15.10 0.86
N ASN A 177 11.33 13.94 0.89
CA ASN A 177 10.15 13.72 0.06
C ASN A 177 8.98 14.55 0.60
N THR A 178 8.20 15.10 -0.32
CA THR A 178 7.00 15.87 -0.02
C THR A 178 5.77 15.13 -0.50
N ILE A 179 4.59 15.59 -0.07
CA ILE A 179 3.32 15.08 -0.57
C ILE A 179 3.12 15.59 -1.99
N THR A 180 2.89 14.69 -2.93
CA THR A 180 2.74 15.02 -4.35
C THR A 180 1.27 15.13 -4.75
N ASP A 181 0.98 15.85 -5.84
CA ASP A 181 -0.36 15.91 -6.40
C ASP A 181 -0.88 14.53 -6.79
N GLU A 182 0.00 13.67 -7.29
CA GLU A 182 -0.38 12.30 -7.65
C GLU A 182 -0.78 11.49 -6.42
N GLN A 183 -0.09 11.66 -5.28
CA GLN A 183 -0.48 11.01 -4.02
C GLN A 183 -1.85 11.51 -3.54
N LEU A 184 -2.13 12.80 -3.69
CA LEU A 184 -3.40 13.39 -3.27
C LEU A 184 -4.57 12.98 -4.16
N ASN A 185 -4.35 12.86 -5.47
CA ASN A 185 -5.42 12.73 -6.46
C ASN A 185 -5.36 11.44 -7.28
N GLY A 186 -4.27 10.67 -7.19
CA GLY A 186 -4.09 9.47 -8.00
C GLY A 186 -5.04 8.34 -7.59
N MET A 187 -5.88 7.93 -8.53
CA MET A 187 -6.79 6.80 -8.35
C MET A 187 -6.13 5.51 -8.82
N ARG A 188 -5.10 5.09 -8.07
CA ARG A 188 -4.33 3.88 -8.40
C ARG A 188 -5.19 2.62 -8.34
N VAL A 189 -6.14 2.59 -7.40
CA VAL A 189 -7.10 1.50 -7.21
C VAL A 189 -8.50 2.10 -7.22
N ALA A 190 -9.36 1.62 -8.11
CA ALA A 190 -10.72 2.12 -8.19
C ALA A 190 -11.69 1.06 -8.71
N ASP A 191 -12.96 1.20 -8.29
CA ASP A 191 -14.09 0.42 -8.81
C ASP A 191 -14.62 1.10 -10.06
N VAL A 192 -14.62 0.40 -11.19
CA VAL A 192 -15.12 0.96 -12.46
C VAL A 192 -16.65 1.14 -12.46
N LYS A 193 -17.34 0.62 -11.46
CA LYS A 193 -18.80 0.75 -11.28
C LYS A 193 -19.18 1.99 -10.44
N LYS A 194 -18.24 2.74 -9.96
CA LYS A 194 -18.50 3.97 -9.17
C LYS A 194 -18.13 5.24 -9.91
#